data_fd346bdef4d0282b1cdb7c1d7a290f6f
#
_entry.id   fd346bdef4d0282b1cdb7c1d7a290f6f
#
_cell.length_a   1.000
_cell.length_b   1.000
_cell.length_c   1.000
_cell.angle_alpha   90.00
_cell.angle_beta   90.00
_cell.angle_gamma   90.00
#
_symmetry.space_group_name_H-M   'P 1'
#
loop_
_entity.id
_entity.type
_entity.pdbx_description
1 polymer ?
#
loop_
_entity_poly.entity_id
_entity_poly.type
_entity_poly.pdbx_seq_one_letter_code
_entity_poly.pdbx_strand_id
1 'polypeptide(L)'
;MDPDEAPARLRALPSYAIMLAAARAGRLAADRVSELGASKAAYGMLAVIEEFGPSSQADLGRRLGMDRRSVSEEAAGLEHGGLVSRGPDPADSRRNRLEITAAGRTLLAQLESSFRAMQDELLVSLSPEDRAELSRLLALIAAPARLVGERQEP
;
A
#
# COMPACT_ATOMS: atom_id res chain seq x y z
N MET A 1 18.96 -1.10 14.15
CA MET A 1 20.18 -1.63 13.49
C MET A 1 20.82 -0.47 12.79
N ASP A 2 22.01 -0.09 13.25
CA ASP A 2 22.82 0.98 12.63
C ASP A 2 23.38 0.44 11.29
N PRO A 3 23.11 1.09 10.15
CA PRO A 3 23.66 0.68 8.86
C PRO A 3 25.19 0.61 8.84
N ASP A 4 25.85 1.45 9.65
CA ASP A 4 27.32 1.53 9.68
C ASP A 4 27.97 0.38 10.46
N GLU A 5 27.22 -0.31 11.32
CA GLU A 5 27.67 -1.51 12.03
C GLU A 5 27.62 -2.80 11.19
N ALA A 6 26.94 -2.77 10.05
CA ALA A 6 26.83 -3.95 9.20
C ALA A 6 28.15 -4.26 8.49
N PRO A 7 28.51 -5.55 8.31
CA PRO A 7 29.68 -5.96 7.57
C PRO A 7 29.73 -5.34 6.16
N ALA A 8 30.91 -4.89 5.74
CA ALA A 8 31.11 -4.26 4.43
C ALA A 8 30.58 -5.11 3.26
N ARG A 9 30.67 -6.44 3.35
CA ARG A 9 30.14 -7.39 2.36
C ARG A 9 28.61 -7.29 2.19
N LEU A 10 27.87 -7.03 3.28
CA LEU A 10 26.43 -6.82 3.22
C LEU A 10 26.10 -5.44 2.67
N ARG A 11 26.80 -4.41 3.13
CA ARG A 11 26.62 -3.03 2.65
C ARG A 11 26.86 -2.86 1.15
N ALA A 12 27.69 -3.72 0.56
CA ALA A 12 27.94 -3.73 -0.89
C ALA A 12 26.76 -4.33 -1.72
N LEU A 13 25.75 -4.94 -1.09
CA LEU A 13 24.63 -5.55 -1.80
C LEU A 13 23.48 -4.56 -1.98
N PRO A 14 23.04 -4.26 -3.22
CA PRO A 14 21.87 -3.42 -3.46
C PRO A 14 20.60 -3.94 -2.77
N SER A 15 20.40 -5.26 -2.70
CA SER A 15 19.28 -5.89 -1.99
C SER A 15 19.27 -5.57 -0.49
N TYR A 16 20.44 -5.46 0.14
CA TYR A 16 20.55 -5.06 1.54
C TYR A 16 20.12 -3.59 1.74
N ALA A 17 20.55 -2.70 0.86
CA ALA A 17 20.13 -1.30 0.88
C ALA A 17 18.61 -1.16 0.69
N ILE A 18 18.03 -1.91 -0.24
CA ILE A 18 16.57 -1.96 -0.45
C ILE A 18 15.86 -2.44 0.82
N MET A 19 16.36 -3.49 1.47
CA MET A 19 15.78 -4.02 2.70
C MET A 19 15.79 -2.99 3.83
N LEU A 20 16.90 -2.26 4.02
CA LEU A 20 17.00 -1.21 5.04
C LEU A 20 16.07 -0.04 4.75
N ALA A 21 16.02 0.42 3.50
CA ALA A 21 15.12 1.49 3.05
C ALA A 21 13.65 1.08 3.24
N ALA A 22 13.29 -0.14 2.84
CA ALA A 22 11.93 -0.68 3.03
C ALA A 22 11.54 -0.78 4.50
N ALA A 23 12.46 -1.22 5.37
CA ALA A 23 12.21 -1.28 6.82
C ALA A 23 12.00 0.11 7.42
N ARG A 24 12.77 1.13 7.00
CA ARG A 24 12.58 2.52 7.43
C ARG A 24 11.25 3.08 6.94
N ALA A 25 10.96 2.95 5.66
CA ALA A 25 9.69 3.37 5.07
C ALA A 25 8.50 2.70 5.76
N GLY A 26 8.62 1.39 6.05
CA GLY A 26 7.60 0.60 6.73
C GLY A 26 7.30 1.09 8.15
N ARG A 27 8.33 1.49 8.92
CA ARG A 27 8.14 2.08 10.26
C ARG A 27 7.46 3.43 10.18
N LEU A 28 7.98 4.36 9.37
CA LEU A 28 7.37 5.68 9.19
C LEU A 28 5.90 5.59 8.77
N ALA A 29 5.59 4.70 7.83
CA ALA A 29 4.20 4.48 7.39
C ALA A 29 3.31 3.90 8.51
N ALA A 30 3.84 3.00 9.36
CA ALA A 30 3.09 2.47 10.49
C ALA A 30 2.78 3.55 11.52
N ASP A 31 3.76 4.41 11.84
CA ASP A 31 3.58 5.53 12.76
C ASP A 31 2.50 6.48 12.24
N ARG A 32 2.54 6.86 10.96
CA ARG A 32 1.57 7.78 10.36
C ARG A 32 0.13 7.25 10.36
N VAL A 33 -0.08 5.96 10.04
CA VAL A 33 -1.43 5.40 10.09
C VAL A 33 -1.93 5.26 11.52
N SER A 34 -1.04 4.94 12.47
CA SER A 34 -1.37 4.81 13.89
C SER A 34 -1.78 6.15 14.50
N GLU A 35 -1.10 7.26 14.16
CA GLU A 35 -1.43 8.62 14.60
C GLU A 35 -2.87 9.01 14.23
N LEU A 36 -3.40 8.49 13.13
CA LEU A 36 -4.77 8.71 12.65
C LEU A 36 -5.76 7.61 13.08
N GLY A 37 -5.34 6.69 13.95
CA GLY A 37 -6.17 5.58 14.41
C GLY A 37 -6.54 4.59 13.30
N ALA A 38 -5.74 4.53 12.24
CA ALA A 38 -5.95 3.66 11.09
C ALA A 38 -4.96 2.50 11.05
N SER A 39 -5.13 1.61 10.08
CA SER A 39 -4.18 0.56 9.71
C SER A 39 -3.72 0.76 8.26
N LYS A 40 -2.61 0.10 7.88
CA LYS A 40 -2.19 0.06 6.47
C LYS A 40 -3.23 -0.61 5.58
N ALA A 41 -3.93 -1.61 6.12
CA ALA A 41 -5.00 -2.31 5.42
C ALA A 41 -6.21 -1.38 5.21
N ALA A 42 -6.60 -0.60 6.24
CA ALA A 42 -7.64 0.41 6.15
C ALA A 42 -7.36 1.41 5.02
N TYR A 43 -6.14 1.98 5.01
CA TYR A 43 -5.72 2.88 3.94
C TYR A 43 -5.84 2.24 2.56
N GLY A 44 -5.28 1.03 2.38
CA GLY A 44 -5.35 0.31 1.11
C GLY A 44 -6.79 0.04 0.65
N MET A 45 -7.66 -0.40 1.56
CA MET A 45 -9.06 -0.69 1.24
C MET A 45 -9.83 0.58 0.86
N LEU A 46 -9.68 1.68 1.62
CA LEU A 46 -10.31 2.97 1.30
C LEU A 46 -9.83 3.50 -0.05
N ALA A 47 -8.52 3.44 -0.33
CA ALA A 47 -7.94 3.87 -1.60
C ALA A 47 -8.48 3.05 -2.79
N VAL A 48 -8.58 1.73 -2.66
CA VAL A 48 -9.15 0.86 -3.72
C VAL A 48 -10.61 1.20 -3.96
N ILE A 49 -11.41 1.40 -2.91
CA ILE A 49 -12.84 1.70 -3.06
C ILE A 49 -13.04 3.09 -3.68
N GLU A 50 -12.22 4.08 -3.31
CA GLU A 50 -12.32 5.42 -3.88
C GLU A 50 -11.94 5.43 -5.37
N GLU A 51 -10.87 4.72 -5.75
CA GLU A 51 -10.37 4.72 -7.12
C GLU A 51 -11.21 3.86 -8.09
N PHE A 52 -11.65 2.67 -7.63
CA PHE A 52 -12.32 1.68 -8.48
C PHE A 52 -13.82 1.56 -8.22
N GLY A 53 -14.36 2.34 -7.27
CA GLY A 53 -15.76 2.29 -6.87
C GLY A 53 -16.09 1.16 -5.91
N PRO A 54 -17.38 0.95 -5.58
CA PRO A 54 -17.84 -0.06 -4.65
C PRO A 54 -17.28 -1.44 -4.97
N SER A 55 -16.64 -2.07 -3.99
CA SER A 55 -15.83 -3.28 -4.19
C SER A 55 -16.26 -4.42 -3.25
N SER A 56 -16.24 -5.66 -3.75
CA SER A 56 -16.43 -6.83 -2.91
C SER A 56 -15.19 -7.12 -2.07
N GLN A 57 -15.35 -7.83 -0.94
CA GLN A 57 -14.20 -8.27 -0.14
C GLN A 57 -13.21 -9.14 -0.93
N ALA A 58 -13.71 -9.94 -1.88
CA ALA A 58 -12.85 -10.75 -2.75
C ALA A 58 -12.01 -9.88 -3.70
N ASP A 59 -12.61 -8.80 -4.24
CA ASP A 59 -11.88 -7.84 -5.09
C ASP A 59 -10.81 -7.09 -4.31
N LEU A 60 -11.14 -6.65 -3.09
CA LEU A 60 -10.18 -6.01 -2.18
C LEU A 60 -9.01 -6.93 -1.85
N GLY A 61 -9.29 -8.18 -1.47
CA GLY A 61 -8.24 -9.17 -1.19
C GLY A 61 -7.31 -9.40 -2.37
N ARG A 62 -7.88 -9.57 -3.58
CA ARG A 62 -7.09 -9.78 -4.80
C ARG A 62 -6.21 -8.58 -5.13
N ARG A 63 -6.75 -7.34 -5.04
CA ARG A 63 -6.00 -6.12 -5.38
C ARG A 63 -4.91 -5.79 -4.38
N LEU A 64 -5.15 -6.08 -3.09
CA LEU A 64 -4.24 -5.75 -2.00
C LEU A 64 -3.31 -6.91 -1.60
N GLY A 65 -3.48 -8.08 -2.20
CA GLY A 65 -2.73 -9.27 -1.81
C GLY A 65 -3.03 -9.74 -0.38
N MET A 66 -4.25 -9.47 0.12
CA MET A 66 -4.69 -9.82 1.46
C MET A 66 -5.47 -11.13 1.46
N ASP A 67 -5.30 -11.94 2.50
CA ASP A 67 -6.13 -13.12 2.72
C ASP A 67 -7.56 -12.76 3.14
N ARG A 68 -8.48 -13.72 2.96
CA ARG A 68 -9.91 -13.51 3.19
C ARG A 68 -10.23 -13.09 4.62
N ARG A 69 -9.51 -13.63 5.61
CA ARG A 69 -9.76 -13.34 7.03
C ARG A 69 -9.37 -11.90 7.34
N SER A 70 -8.16 -11.49 6.94
CA SER A 70 -7.66 -10.14 7.12
C SER A 70 -8.56 -9.09 6.48
N VAL A 71 -9.04 -9.34 5.24
CA VAL A 71 -10.01 -8.47 4.57
C VAL A 71 -11.32 -8.37 5.35
N SER A 72 -11.84 -9.51 5.85
CA SER A 72 -13.11 -9.52 6.57
C SER A 72 -13.04 -8.79 7.90
N GLU A 73 -11.95 -8.95 8.65
CA GLU A 73 -11.70 -8.27 9.93
C GLU A 73 -11.56 -6.75 9.72
N GLU A 74 -10.78 -6.34 8.74
CA GLU A 74 -10.61 -4.92 8.44
C GLU A 74 -11.90 -4.28 7.92
N ALA A 75 -12.62 -4.95 7.01
CA ALA A 75 -13.90 -4.48 6.50
C ALA A 75 -14.93 -4.25 7.61
N ALA A 76 -15.00 -5.17 8.57
CA ALA A 76 -15.88 -5.04 9.74
C ALA A 76 -15.47 -3.84 10.61
N GLY A 77 -14.18 -3.60 10.81
CA GLY A 77 -13.66 -2.43 11.52
C GLY A 77 -14.03 -1.12 10.82
N LEU A 78 -13.83 -1.03 9.51
CA LEU A 78 -14.18 0.14 8.71
C LEU A 78 -15.68 0.41 8.71
N GLU A 79 -16.50 -0.64 8.63
CA GLU A 79 -17.97 -0.54 8.69
C GLU A 79 -18.43 -0.07 10.07
N HIS A 80 -17.88 -0.66 11.15
CA HIS A 80 -18.17 -0.24 12.52
C HIS A 80 -17.77 1.22 12.79
N GLY A 81 -16.65 1.66 12.23
CA GLY A 81 -16.19 3.05 12.29
C GLY A 81 -16.98 4.01 11.38
N GLY A 82 -17.93 3.52 10.60
CA GLY A 82 -18.73 4.35 9.69
C GLY A 82 -17.91 4.89 8.49
N LEU A 83 -16.74 4.31 8.20
CA LEU A 83 -15.85 4.73 7.12
C LEU A 83 -16.24 4.12 5.77
N VAL A 84 -16.88 2.97 5.82
CA VAL A 84 -17.52 2.34 4.67
C VAL A 84 -18.95 1.93 5.03
N SER A 85 -19.81 1.81 4.03
CA SER A 85 -21.14 1.20 4.14
C SER A 85 -21.17 -0.09 3.33
N ARG A 86 -22.02 -1.02 3.77
CA ARG A 86 -22.24 -2.29 3.06
C ARG A 86 -23.60 -2.26 2.37
N GLY A 87 -23.62 -2.58 1.10
CA GLY A 87 -24.84 -2.67 0.31
C GLY A 87 -24.84 -3.87 -0.62
N PRO A 88 -26.03 -4.24 -1.17
CA PRO A 88 -26.11 -5.30 -2.16
C PRO A 88 -25.37 -4.91 -3.45
N ASP A 89 -24.75 -5.89 -4.10
CA ASP A 89 -24.20 -5.70 -5.44
C ASP A 89 -25.35 -5.53 -6.45
N PRO A 90 -25.37 -4.43 -7.24
CA PRO A 90 -26.40 -4.23 -8.26
C PRO A 90 -26.47 -5.34 -9.31
N ALA A 91 -25.36 -6.03 -9.56
CA ALA A 91 -25.28 -7.12 -10.54
C ALA A 91 -25.65 -8.50 -9.94
N ASP A 92 -25.53 -8.67 -8.61
CA ASP A 92 -25.87 -9.91 -7.90
C ASP A 92 -26.22 -9.59 -6.45
N SER A 93 -27.52 -9.53 -6.15
CA SER A 93 -28.05 -9.21 -4.82
C SER A 93 -27.61 -10.19 -3.70
N ARG A 94 -27.05 -11.34 -4.07
CA ARG A 94 -26.47 -12.29 -3.11
C ARG A 94 -25.08 -11.88 -2.63
N ARG A 95 -24.46 -10.89 -3.29
CA ARG A 95 -23.14 -10.34 -2.96
C ARG A 95 -23.30 -8.99 -2.31
N ASN A 96 -22.40 -8.70 -1.37
CA ASN A 96 -22.28 -7.38 -0.78
C ASN A 96 -21.04 -6.67 -1.32
N ARG A 97 -21.18 -5.37 -1.51
CA ARG A 97 -20.08 -4.45 -1.81
C ARG A 97 -19.89 -3.46 -0.66
N LEU A 98 -18.67 -3.02 -0.50
CA LEU A 98 -18.30 -1.94 0.40
C LEU A 98 -18.18 -0.66 -0.43
N GLU A 99 -18.76 0.42 0.07
CA GLU A 99 -18.72 1.73 -0.51
C GLU A 99 -18.16 2.72 0.52
N ILE A 100 -17.28 3.63 0.09
CA ILE A 100 -16.68 4.61 0.98
C ILE A 100 -17.71 5.69 1.35
N THR A 101 -17.76 6.04 2.63
CA THR A 101 -18.61 7.12 3.13
C THR A 101 -17.90 8.48 3.04
N ALA A 102 -18.61 9.57 3.35
CA ALA A 102 -18.00 10.90 3.47
C ALA A 102 -16.91 10.92 4.57
N ALA A 103 -17.14 10.23 5.70
CA ALA A 103 -16.16 10.08 6.77
C ALA A 103 -14.93 9.28 6.31
N GLY A 104 -15.15 8.21 5.53
CA GLY A 104 -14.07 7.42 4.93
C GLY A 104 -13.20 8.24 3.99
N ARG A 105 -13.81 9.08 3.12
CA ARG A 105 -13.07 10.00 2.24
C ARG A 105 -12.26 11.04 3.01
N THR A 106 -12.82 11.55 4.11
CA THR A 106 -12.10 12.48 4.99
C THR A 106 -10.85 11.83 5.59
N LEU A 107 -10.98 10.62 6.14
CA LEU A 107 -9.84 9.86 6.68
C LEU A 107 -8.82 9.56 5.58
N LEU A 108 -9.26 9.12 4.40
CA LEU A 108 -8.38 8.84 3.26
C LEU A 108 -7.54 10.06 2.88
N ALA A 109 -8.17 11.25 2.77
CA ALA A 109 -7.47 12.50 2.47
C ALA A 109 -6.44 12.88 3.55
N GLN A 110 -6.75 12.64 4.83
CA GLN A 110 -5.81 12.85 5.94
C GLN A 110 -4.61 11.90 5.85
N LEU A 111 -4.85 10.62 5.57
CA LEU A 111 -3.81 9.61 5.38
C LEU A 111 -2.91 9.95 4.20
N GLU A 112 -3.47 10.35 3.07
CA GLU A 112 -2.70 10.76 1.89
C GLU A 112 -1.83 11.99 2.15
N SER A 113 -2.35 12.97 2.90
CA SER A 113 -1.58 14.15 3.31
C SER A 113 -0.42 13.75 4.23
N SER A 114 -0.68 12.88 5.19
CA SER A 114 0.33 12.34 6.12
C SER A 114 1.40 11.54 5.39
N PHE A 115 1.02 10.73 4.40
CA PHE A 115 1.98 9.99 3.58
C PHE A 115 2.82 10.89 2.68
N ARG A 116 2.27 11.98 2.14
CA ARG A 116 3.09 12.97 1.40
C ARG A 116 4.17 13.58 2.29
N ALA A 117 3.82 14.01 3.50
CA ALA A 117 4.80 14.52 4.46
C ALA A 117 5.85 13.47 4.85
N MET A 118 5.42 12.22 5.03
CA MET A 118 6.33 11.10 5.28
C MET A 118 7.31 10.86 4.11
N GLN A 119 6.85 10.95 2.87
CA GLN A 119 7.72 10.81 1.70
C GLN A 119 8.79 11.91 1.66
N ASP A 120 8.43 13.14 1.99
CA ASP A 120 9.40 14.25 2.07
C ASP A 120 10.43 14.03 3.16
N GLU A 121 10.03 13.51 4.32
CA GLU A 121 10.94 13.14 5.41
C GLU A 121 11.85 11.97 5.02
N LEU A 122 11.29 10.92 4.43
CA LEU A 122 12.03 9.72 4.01
C LEU A 122 13.11 10.05 2.97
N LEU A 123 12.78 10.92 2.03
CA LEU A 123 13.59 11.23 0.86
C LEU A 123 14.27 12.61 0.94
N VAL A 124 14.39 13.16 2.17
CA VAL A 124 14.92 14.52 2.39
C VAL A 124 16.32 14.74 1.81
N SER A 125 17.15 13.70 1.76
CA SER A 125 18.53 13.75 1.24
C SER A 125 18.63 13.61 -0.28
N LEU A 126 17.51 13.42 -0.99
CA LEU A 126 17.48 13.23 -2.44
C LEU A 126 16.97 14.49 -3.15
N SER A 127 17.63 14.83 -4.28
CA SER A 127 17.11 15.83 -5.19
C SER A 127 15.79 15.36 -5.85
N PRO A 128 14.99 16.26 -6.45
CA PRO A 128 13.81 15.86 -7.20
C PRO A 128 14.10 14.85 -8.32
N GLU A 129 15.24 15.01 -9.01
CA GLU A 129 15.71 14.13 -10.07
C GLU A 129 16.04 12.73 -9.52
N ASP A 130 16.75 12.66 -8.39
CA ASP A 130 17.10 11.40 -7.73
C ASP A 130 15.84 10.66 -7.22
N ARG A 131 14.83 11.40 -6.70
CA ARG A 131 13.56 10.81 -6.27
C ARG A 131 12.81 10.18 -7.45
N ALA A 132 12.79 10.84 -8.60
CA ALA A 132 12.16 10.32 -9.82
C ALA A 132 12.90 9.06 -10.31
N GLU A 133 14.24 9.09 -10.33
CA GLU A 133 15.05 7.96 -10.75
C GLU A 133 14.92 6.78 -9.78
N LEU A 134 14.90 7.01 -8.46
CA LEU A 134 14.65 5.98 -7.45
C LEU A 134 13.30 5.30 -7.70
N SER A 135 12.24 6.08 -7.91
CA SER A 135 10.90 5.54 -8.18
C SER A 135 10.89 4.68 -9.44
N ARG A 136 11.56 5.13 -10.51
CA ARG A 136 11.68 4.40 -11.77
C ARG A 136 12.42 3.07 -11.57
N LEU A 137 13.56 3.08 -10.86
CA LEU A 137 14.37 1.88 -10.62
C LEU A 137 13.63 0.86 -9.73
N LEU A 138 12.98 1.32 -8.67
CA LEU A 138 12.19 0.46 -7.80
C LEU A 138 11.01 -0.17 -8.53
N ALA A 139 10.35 0.56 -9.43
CA ALA A 139 9.27 0.02 -10.26
C ALA A 139 9.77 -1.11 -11.18
N LEU A 140 10.96 -1.00 -11.75
CA LEU A 140 11.57 -2.07 -12.56
C LEU A 140 11.86 -3.33 -11.74
N ILE A 141 12.31 -3.17 -10.49
CA ILE A 141 12.62 -4.28 -9.59
C ILE A 141 11.32 -4.95 -9.09
N ALA A 142 10.29 -4.15 -8.81
CA ALA A 142 9.00 -4.64 -8.31
C ALA A 142 8.15 -5.30 -9.41
N ALA A 143 8.40 -4.98 -10.67
CA ALA A 143 7.71 -5.64 -11.78
C ALA A 143 8.02 -7.15 -11.78
N PRO A 144 7.02 -8.03 -11.99
CA PRO A 144 7.28 -9.45 -12.13
C PRO A 144 8.29 -9.64 -13.25
N ALA A 145 9.36 -10.42 -12.98
CA ALA A 145 10.36 -10.73 -13.97
C ALA A 145 9.65 -11.33 -15.20
N ARG A 146 9.65 -10.62 -16.32
CA ARG A 146 9.33 -11.25 -17.59
C ARG A 146 10.46 -12.24 -17.83
N LEU A 147 10.16 -13.52 -17.67
CA LEU A 147 11.08 -14.58 -18.05
C LEU A 147 11.44 -14.34 -19.52
N VAL A 148 12.68 -13.93 -19.77
CA VAL A 148 13.26 -13.84 -21.10
C VAL A 148 13.39 -15.28 -21.59
N GLY A 149 12.34 -15.83 -22.23
CA GLY A 149 12.33 -17.24 -22.60
C GLY A 149 11.13 -17.73 -23.38
N GLU A 150 10.25 -16.87 -23.92
CA GLU A 150 9.46 -17.30 -25.07
C GLU A 150 10.17 -16.89 -26.35
N ARG A 151 11.13 -17.71 -26.75
CA ARG A 151 11.56 -17.74 -28.14
C ARG A 151 10.32 -18.12 -28.94
N GLN A 152 9.85 -17.21 -29.77
CA GLN A 152 9.04 -17.56 -30.93
C GLN A 152 9.91 -18.53 -31.74
N GLU A 153 9.57 -19.81 -31.71
CA GLU A 153 10.00 -20.73 -32.75
C GLU A 153 9.16 -20.45 -34.02
N PRO A 154 9.85 -20.47 -35.19
CA PRO A 154 9.25 -20.09 -36.48
C PRO A 154 8.19 -21.05 -36.97
#